data_64aeb7e012ca3d55abd59981fd391597
#
_entry.id   64aeb7e012ca3d55abd59981fd391597
#
_cell.length_a   1.000
_cell.length_b   1.000
_cell.length_c   1.000
_cell.angle_alpha   90.00
_cell.angle_beta   90.00
_cell.angle_gamma   90.00
#
_symmetry.space_group_name_H-M   'P 1'
#
loop_
_entity.id
_entity.type
_entity.pdbx_description
1 polymer ?
#
loop_
_entity_poly.entity_id
_entity_poly.type
_entity_poly.pdbx_seq_one_letter_code
_entity_poly.pdbx_strand_id
1 'polypeptide(L)'
;MKEENNKMNISRRGFLKTAALAGAALAMPTGLNKVFAAETKQTAASDNNSDVAHITGHRILGKGKAAFEVSALGFGVMGMTYNRSQHPDKKQCIRLLHEAVDRGVTLFDTAIIYGPLTNENLAGEALTEFKGRINVTTKFGHEVIDGKGTGRQDSRPETIRRYCEESLRRLRLDSLPMFYQHRADPNTPAEEVASTIADLMKEGKVQHWGMCEVNAETIHKAHAVCPLTAIQSEYHLMHRLVEENGVLDACRELGIGFVPYSPLNRGFLGGCINEYTVFDPNNDNRQTLPRFQAEAMRANTRIVNVLQAFGRTRGMTSTQVALGWLLQKAPWIVPIPGTTKLAHLEENLRTLESVSYTHLRAHETVLDL
;
A
#
# COMPACT_ATOMS: atom_id res chain seq x y z
N MET A 1 18.78 32.91 28.79
CA MET A 1 18.35 31.50 28.87
C MET A 1 18.50 30.91 27.48
N LYS A 2 19.43 29.98 27.31
CA LYS A 2 19.80 29.36 26.02
C LYS A 2 18.94 28.11 25.83
N GLU A 3 18.20 28.06 24.75
CA GLU A 3 17.51 26.84 24.28
C GLU A 3 18.56 25.90 23.68
N GLU A 4 18.70 24.73 24.26
CA GLU A 4 19.48 23.62 23.66
C GLU A 4 18.63 22.83 22.69
N ASN A 5 18.91 23.00 21.40
CA ASN A 5 18.43 22.16 20.32
C ASN A 5 19.21 20.84 20.34
N ASN A 6 18.60 19.77 20.86
CA ASN A 6 19.16 18.42 20.82
C ASN A 6 18.83 17.75 19.47
N LYS A 7 19.68 17.96 18.46
CA LYS A 7 19.66 17.22 17.19
C LYS A 7 20.40 15.91 17.38
N MET A 8 19.66 14.80 17.44
CA MET A 8 20.25 13.45 17.33
C MET A 8 20.90 13.27 15.96
N ASN A 9 22.22 13.38 15.93
CA ASN A 9 23.07 13.16 14.76
C ASN A 9 23.41 11.67 14.70
N ILE A 10 22.66 10.88 13.90
CA ILE A 10 23.08 9.51 13.60
C ILE A 10 24.27 9.61 12.65
N SER A 11 25.44 9.28 13.19
CA SER A 11 26.73 9.43 12.53
C SER A 11 26.82 8.51 11.27
N ARG A 12 27.10 9.13 10.11
CA ARG A 12 27.41 8.46 8.84
C ARG A 12 28.52 7.39 8.95
N ARG A 13 29.34 7.41 10.00
CA ARG A 13 30.41 6.43 10.27
C ARG A 13 29.89 5.09 10.82
N GLY A 14 28.75 5.04 11.50
CA GLY A 14 28.14 3.79 11.96
C GLY A 14 27.64 2.95 10.80
N PHE A 15 27.00 3.59 9.82
CA PHE A 15 26.47 2.94 8.64
C PHE A 15 27.54 2.32 7.73
N LEU A 16 28.70 2.97 7.57
CA LEU A 16 29.78 2.50 6.71
C LEU A 16 30.59 1.33 7.31
N LYS A 17 30.60 1.16 8.65
CA LYS A 17 31.30 0.04 9.29
C LYS A 17 30.57 -1.30 9.10
N THR A 18 29.25 -1.30 9.01
CA THR A 18 28.47 -2.52 8.79
C THR A 18 28.55 -3.02 7.34
N ALA A 19 28.68 -2.12 6.36
CA ALA A 19 28.81 -2.47 4.95
C ALA A 19 30.18 -3.11 4.59
N ALA A 20 31.23 -2.82 5.36
CA ALA A 20 32.58 -3.37 5.12
C ALA A 20 32.75 -4.83 5.60
N LEU A 21 31.87 -5.33 6.47
CA LEU A 21 31.91 -6.70 6.98
C LEU A 21 31.18 -7.71 6.06
N ALA A 22 30.31 -7.25 5.16
CA ALA A 22 29.58 -8.11 4.21
C ALA A 22 30.41 -8.51 2.97
N GLY A 23 31.57 -7.91 2.74
CA GLY A 23 32.45 -8.18 1.59
C GLY A 23 33.48 -9.33 1.77
N ALA A 24 33.59 -9.90 2.96
CA ALA A 24 34.67 -10.85 3.28
C ALA A 24 34.27 -12.34 3.36
N ALA A 25 33.05 -12.72 3.00
CA ALA A 25 32.53 -14.10 3.11
C ALA A 25 32.33 -14.80 1.76
N LEU A 26 33.25 -14.66 0.83
CA LEU A 26 33.28 -15.43 -0.45
C LEU A 26 34.57 -16.23 -0.59
N ALA A 27 34.85 -17.13 0.37
CA ALA A 27 35.77 -18.24 0.19
C ALA A 27 35.13 -19.50 0.80
N MET A 28 34.41 -20.29 0.01
CA MET A 28 33.91 -21.59 0.41
C MET A 28 34.89 -22.68 0.00
N PRO A 29 35.21 -23.66 0.88
CA PRO A 29 35.99 -24.84 0.55
C PRO A 29 35.15 -25.80 -0.32
N THR A 30 35.78 -26.31 -1.38
CA THR A 30 35.32 -27.40 -2.24
C THR A 30 35.09 -28.67 -1.41
N GLY A 31 33.89 -29.10 -1.16
CA GLY A 31 33.66 -30.37 -0.48
C GLY A 31 32.23 -30.77 -0.12
N LEU A 32 31.21 -30.38 -0.89
CA LEU A 32 29.84 -30.88 -0.66
C LEU A 32 29.00 -31.06 -1.93
N ASN A 33 29.60 -31.76 -2.92
CA ASN A 33 28.92 -32.17 -4.15
C ASN A 33 28.57 -33.65 -4.14
N LYS A 34 27.79 -34.13 -3.18
CA LYS A 34 27.19 -35.48 -3.25
C LYS A 34 26.10 -35.64 -2.19
N VAL A 35 24.91 -35.10 -2.37
CA VAL A 35 23.68 -35.59 -1.68
C VAL A 35 22.36 -35.17 -2.36
N PHE A 36 22.33 -34.44 -3.45
CA PHE A 36 21.06 -34.15 -4.10
C PHE A 36 21.00 -34.63 -5.55
N ALA A 37 20.98 -35.96 -5.71
CA ALA A 37 20.60 -36.65 -6.94
C ALA A 37 19.66 -37.78 -6.54
N ALA A 38 18.37 -37.52 -6.46
CA ALA A 38 17.29 -38.50 -6.61
C ALA A 38 15.93 -37.78 -6.57
N GLU A 39 15.27 -37.98 -7.60
CA GLU A 39 13.94 -38.27 -8.05
C GLU A 39 13.21 -37.11 -8.73
N THR A 40 13.49 -36.96 -10.02
CA THR A 40 12.54 -36.43 -11.00
C THR A 40 11.55 -37.56 -11.34
N LYS A 41 10.35 -37.55 -10.74
CA LYS A 41 9.20 -38.22 -11.32
C LYS A 41 8.47 -37.23 -12.21
N GLN A 42 8.58 -37.44 -13.50
CA GLN A 42 7.68 -36.91 -14.52
C GLN A 42 6.26 -37.34 -14.17
N THR A 43 5.38 -36.39 -13.90
CA THR A 43 3.93 -36.55 -13.99
C THR A 43 3.42 -35.67 -15.12
N ALA A 44 2.57 -36.25 -15.91
CA ALA A 44 2.05 -35.88 -17.21
C ALA A 44 1.47 -34.46 -17.30
N ALA A 45 1.51 -33.96 -18.53
CA ALA A 45 0.88 -32.76 -19.02
C ALA A 45 -0.57 -32.62 -18.52
N SER A 46 -0.87 -31.46 -17.90
CA SER A 46 -2.21 -30.93 -17.77
C SER A 46 -2.19 -29.43 -18.03
N ASP A 47 -2.94 -29.06 -19.05
CA ASP A 47 -3.50 -27.76 -19.39
C ASP A 47 -2.68 -26.48 -19.25
N ASN A 48 -2.42 -25.87 -20.41
CA ASN A 48 -1.81 -24.57 -20.68
C ASN A 48 -2.65 -23.39 -20.16
N ASN A 49 -2.90 -23.29 -18.85
CA ASN A 49 -3.48 -22.10 -18.21
C ASN A 49 -2.78 -21.68 -16.91
N SER A 50 -1.56 -22.20 -16.65
CA SER A 50 -0.85 -21.99 -15.38
C SER A 50 0.09 -20.79 -15.35
N ASP A 51 0.12 -19.94 -16.39
CA ASP A 51 1.09 -18.84 -16.50
C ASP A 51 0.55 -17.46 -16.07
N VAL A 52 -0.74 -17.36 -15.75
CA VAL A 52 -1.36 -16.12 -15.30
C VAL A 52 -1.36 -16.06 -13.77
N ALA A 53 -0.74 -15.01 -13.22
CA ALA A 53 -0.70 -14.80 -11.77
C ALA A 53 -2.10 -14.55 -11.20
N HIS A 54 -2.51 -15.32 -10.20
CA HIS A 54 -3.78 -15.19 -9.49
C HIS A 54 -3.56 -15.06 -7.98
N ILE A 55 -4.43 -14.28 -7.33
CA ILE A 55 -4.49 -14.22 -5.86
C ILE A 55 -5.24 -15.45 -5.35
N THR A 56 -4.58 -16.23 -4.48
CA THR A 56 -5.18 -17.38 -3.78
C THR A 56 -5.39 -17.13 -2.29
N GLY A 57 -4.83 -16.03 -1.74
CA GLY A 57 -4.85 -15.73 -0.32
C GLY A 57 -5.70 -14.52 0.04
N HIS A 58 -6.44 -14.63 1.16
CA HIS A 58 -7.19 -13.53 1.76
C HIS A 58 -6.59 -13.15 3.11
N ARG A 59 -6.84 -11.90 3.53
CA ARG A 59 -6.46 -11.36 4.83
C ARG A 59 -7.64 -10.66 5.46
N ILE A 60 -7.66 -10.60 6.79
CA ILE A 60 -8.70 -9.92 7.54
C ILE A 60 -8.12 -8.64 8.13
N LEU A 61 -8.71 -7.51 7.77
CA LEU A 61 -8.48 -6.21 8.39
C LEU A 61 -9.50 -6.04 9.52
N GLY A 62 -9.06 -5.56 10.70
CA GLY A 62 -9.93 -5.41 11.85
C GLY A 62 -10.28 -6.73 12.54
N LYS A 63 -11.13 -6.64 13.57
CA LYS A 63 -11.64 -7.80 14.31
C LYS A 63 -13.11 -7.65 14.73
N GLY A 64 -13.78 -8.75 15.06
CA GLY A 64 -15.18 -8.75 15.51
C GLY A 64 -16.10 -8.12 14.47
N LYS A 65 -16.90 -7.13 14.84
CA LYS A 65 -17.82 -6.42 13.93
C LYS A 65 -17.08 -5.54 12.90
N ALA A 66 -15.82 -5.18 13.16
CA ALA A 66 -14.98 -4.43 12.24
C ALA A 66 -14.15 -5.35 11.33
N ALA A 67 -14.30 -6.66 11.37
CA ALA A 67 -13.59 -7.60 10.53
C ALA A 67 -14.00 -7.46 9.07
N PHE A 68 -13.02 -7.29 8.19
CA PHE A 68 -13.19 -7.04 6.77
C PHE A 68 -12.23 -7.90 5.95
N GLU A 69 -12.77 -8.91 5.30
CA GLU A 69 -11.97 -9.83 4.49
C GLU A 69 -11.68 -9.24 3.11
N VAL A 70 -10.41 -9.32 2.70
CA VAL A 70 -9.92 -8.79 1.42
C VAL A 70 -8.82 -9.69 0.86
N SER A 71 -8.51 -9.54 -0.42
CA SER A 71 -7.33 -10.17 -1.02
C SER A 71 -6.03 -9.72 -0.32
N ALA A 72 -5.03 -10.60 -0.26
CA ALA A 72 -3.75 -10.32 0.43
C ALA A 72 -2.97 -9.13 -0.15
N LEU A 73 -3.23 -8.78 -1.42
CA LEU A 73 -2.81 -7.53 -2.07
C LEU A 73 -4.05 -6.82 -2.59
N GLY A 74 -4.16 -5.52 -2.33
CA GLY A 74 -5.16 -4.66 -2.96
C GLY A 74 -4.61 -3.91 -4.17
N PHE A 75 -5.41 -3.04 -4.75
CA PHE A 75 -5.07 -2.23 -5.92
C PHE A 75 -5.33 -0.74 -5.68
N GLY A 76 -4.28 0.09 -5.72
CA GLY A 76 -4.41 1.56 -5.65
C GLY A 76 -4.78 2.15 -7.02
N VAL A 77 -5.97 2.74 -7.13
CA VAL A 77 -6.50 3.31 -8.39
C VAL A 77 -5.96 4.71 -8.69
N MET A 78 -5.38 5.40 -7.71
CA MET A 78 -4.95 6.80 -7.78
C MET A 78 -4.21 7.16 -9.07
N GLY A 79 -3.21 6.36 -9.46
CA GLY A 79 -2.32 6.66 -10.60
C GLY A 79 -2.99 6.63 -11.97
N MET A 80 -4.24 6.21 -12.06
CA MET A 80 -4.99 6.20 -13.33
C MET A 80 -5.51 7.58 -13.73
N THR A 81 -5.69 8.51 -12.78
CA THR A 81 -6.23 9.85 -13.05
C THR A 81 -5.53 10.97 -12.28
N TYR A 82 -4.54 10.66 -11.41
CA TYR A 82 -4.01 11.64 -10.47
C TYR A 82 -2.54 11.44 -10.14
N ASN A 83 -1.79 12.54 -10.07
CA ASN A 83 -0.41 12.62 -9.57
C ASN A 83 0.61 11.63 -10.17
N ARG A 84 0.43 11.25 -11.45
CA ARG A 84 1.39 10.44 -12.22
C ARG A 84 1.46 10.96 -13.63
N SER A 85 2.63 11.17 -14.15
CA SER A 85 2.97 11.88 -15.38
C SER A 85 1.94 11.73 -16.50
N GLN A 86 1.85 10.57 -17.11
CA GLN A 86 0.85 10.30 -18.15
C GLN A 86 -0.19 9.31 -17.62
N HIS A 87 -1.46 9.64 -17.81
CA HIS A 87 -2.55 8.73 -17.53
C HIS A 87 -2.90 7.93 -18.79
N PRO A 88 -3.19 6.63 -18.67
CA PRO A 88 -3.74 5.85 -19.77
C PRO A 88 -5.11 6.40 -20.19
N ASP A 89 -5.55 6.05 -21.39
CA ASP A 89 -6.93 6.31 -21.75
C ASP A 89 -7.91 5.52 -20.85
N LYS A 90 -9.13 6.02 -20.74
CA LYS A 90 -10.16 5.45 -19.85
C LYS A 90 -10.42 3.96 -20.13
N LYS A 91 -10.43 3.54 -21.40
CA LYS A 91 -10.69 2.15 -21.78
C LYS A 91 -9.57 1.23 -21.32
N GLN A 92 -8.31 1.70 -21.37
CA GLN A 92 -7.17 0.96 -20.83
C GLN A 92 -7.26 0.82 -19.31
N CYS A 93 -7.65 1.90 -18.60
CA CYS A 93 -7.87 1.85 -17.16
C CYS A 93 -8.94 0.83 -16.78
N ILE A 94 -10.11 0.85 -17.47
CA ILE A 94 -11.21 -0.09 -17.23
C ILE A 94 -10.73 -1.53 -17.45
N ARG A 95 -10.09 -1.81 -18.59
CA ARG A 95 -9.55 -3.16 -18.87
C ARG A 95 -8.60 -3.63 -17.77
N LEU A 96 -7.70 -2.76 -17.30
CA LEU A 96 -6.75 -3.14 -16.27
C LEU A 96 -7.42 -3.41 -14.92
N LEU A 97 -8.48 -2.67 -14.57
CA LEU A 97 -9.27 -2.92 -13.37
C LEU A 97 -10.03 -4.27 -13.47
N HIS A 98 -10.60 -4.59 -14.63
CA HIS A 98 -11.23 -5.90 -14.88
C HIS A 98 -10.20 -7.04 -14.77
N GLU A 99 -9.03 -6.88 -15.39
CA GLU A 99 -7.93 -7.85 -15.27
C GLU A 99 -7.51 -8.08 -13.81
N ALA A 100 -7.51 -7.02 -12.99
CA ALA A 100 -7.21 -7.16 -11.56
C ALA A 100 -8.30 -7.97 -10.82
N VAL A 101 -9.58 -7.74 -11.13
CA VAL A 101 -10.69 -8.52 -10.57
C VAL A 101 -10.59 -9.99 -11.00
N ASP A 102 -10.36 -10.25 -12.29
CA ASP A 102 -10.27 -11.60 -12.85
C ASP A 102 -9.09 -12.38 -12.25
N ARG A 103 -8.03 -11.69 -11.80
CA ARG A 103 -6.89 -12.26 -11.08
C ARG A 103 -7.09 -12.34 -9.55
N GLY A 104 -8.30 -12.09 -9.06
CA GLY A 104 -8.66 -12.27 -7.64
C GLY A 104 -8.37 -11.09 -6.72
N VAL A 105 -8.08 -9.89 -7.25
CA VAL A 105 -8.04 -8.68 -6.41
C VAL A 105 -9.45 -8.34 -5.96
N THR A 106 -9.65 -8.22 -4.64
CA THR A 106 -10.94 -7.86 -4.06
C THR A 106 -10.95 -6.50 -3.36
N LEU A 107 -9.80 -5.85 -3.18
CA LEU A 107 -9.67 -4.54 -2.54
C LEU A 107 -9.17 -3.50 -3.56
N PHE A 108 -10.00 -2.50 -3.86
CA PHE A 108 -9.67 -1.37 -4.75
C PHE A 108 -9.76 -0.07 -3.95
N ASP A 109 -8.69 0.72 -3.96
CA ASP A 109 -8.58 1.93 -3.13
C ASP A 109 -8.57 3.19 -4.00
N THR A 110 -9.54 4.09 -3.78
CA THR A 110 -9.66 5.41 -4.39
C THR A 110 -9.84 6.51 -3.34
N ALA A 111 -10.13 7.75 -3.74
CA ALA A 111 -10.47 8.86 -2.87
C ALA A 111 -11.13 10.00 -3.65
N ILE A 112 -11.94 10.84 -2.98
CA ILE A 112 -12.59 12.01 -3.57
C ILE A 112 -11.58 13.01 -4.16
N ILE A 113 -10.41 13.17 -3.52
CA ILE A 113 -9.38 14.11 -3.98
C ILE A 113 -8.61 13.63 -5.22
N TYR A 114 -8.74 12.37 -5.62
CA TYR A 114 -7.99 11.87 -6.76
C TYR A 114 -8.59 12.32 -8.09
N GLY A 115 -7.88 13.20 -8.76
CA GLY A 115 -8.19 13.80 -10.02
C GLY A 115 -9.25 14.91 -10.08
N PRO A 116 -9.57 15.70 -9.02
CA PRO A 116 -10.54 15.38 -7.97
C PRO A 116 -11.84 14.84 -8.55
N LEU A 117 -12.48 13.91 -7.86
CA LEU A 117 -13.73 13.21 -8.20
C LEU A 117 -13.65 12.25 -9.41
N THR A 118 -12.72 12.46 -10.34
CA THR A 118 -12.65 11.69 -11.59
C THR A 118 -12.22 10.24 -11.36
N ASN A 119 -11.43 9.97 -10.31
CA ASN A 119 -10.99 8.62 -9.95
C ASN A 119 -12.14 7.76 -9.42
N GLU A 120 -13.01 8.31 -8.58
CA GLU A 120 -14.21 7.61 -8.12
C GLU A 120 -15.18 7.34 -9.28
N ASN A 121 -15.36 8.29 -10.21
CA ASN A 121 -16.17 8.07 -11.40
C ASN A 121 -15.62 6.94 -12.27
N LEU A 122 -14.29 6.87 -12.47
CA LEU A 122 -13.63 5.79 -13.20
C LEU A 122 -13.83 4.44 -12.47
N ALA A 123 -13.57 4.39 -11.16
CA ALA A 123 -13.75 3.20 -10.35
C ALA A 123 -15.21 2.71 -10.36
N GLY A 124 -16.17 3.62 -10.19
CA GLY A 124 -17.60 3.30 -10.22
C GLY A 124 -18.06 2.76 -11.59
N GLU A 125 -17.54 3.33 -12.69
CA GLU A 125 -17.86 2.84 -14.03
C GLU A 125 -17.26 1.45 -14.28
N ALA A 126 -16.00 1.24 -13.89
CA ALA A 126 -15.29 0.00 -14.18
C ALA A 126 -15.71 -1.15 -13.26
N LEU A 127 -16.06 -0.88 -11.99
CA LEU A 127 -16.15 -1.91 -10.97
C LEU A 127 -17.57 -2.23 -10.51
N THR A 128 -18.58 -1.47 -10.97
CA THR A 128 -19.97 -1.66 -10.52
C THR A 128 -20.55 -3.03 -10.90
N GLU A 129 -20.12 -3.61 -12.03
CA GLU A 129 -20.58 -4.94 -12.47
C GLU A 129 -20.08 -6.08 -11.56
N PHE A 130 -19.03 -5.84 -10.77
CA PHE A 130 -18.46 -6.79 -9.81
C PHE A 130 -18.96 -6.59 -8.37
N LYS A 131 -20.00 -5.78 -8.18
CA LYS A 131 -20.61 -5.52 -6.86
C LYS A 131 -20.94 -6.83 -6.14
N GLY A 132 -20.56 -6.90 -4.86
CA GLY A 132 -20.69 -8.12 -4.03
C GLY A 132 -19.56 -9.13 -4.18
N ARG A 133 -18.66 -8.98 -5.17
CA ARG A 133 -17.44 -9.79 -5.33
C ARG A 133 -16.17 -9.06 -4.89
N ILE A 134 -16.23 -7.74 -4.90
CA ILE A 134 -15.09 -6.86 -4.60
C ILE A 134 -15.50 -5.73 -3.67
N ASN A 135 -14.50 -5.05 -3.13
CA ASN A 135 -14.64 -3.95 -2.19
C ASN A 135 -13.93 -2.71 -2.75
N VAL A 136 -14.68 -1.65 -3.04
CA VAL A 136 -14.13 -0.34 -3.42
C VAL A 136 -14.13 0.56 -2.20
N THR A 137 -12.94 0.95 -1.74
CA THR A 137 -12.75 1.85 -0.61
C THR A 137 -12.52 3.27 -1.10
N THR A 138 -13.02 4.26 -0.38
CA THR A 138 -12.80 5.66 -0.71
C THR A 138 -12.54 6.49 0.55
N LYS A 139 -12.23 7.79 0.37
CA LYS A 139 -11.73 8.63 1.46
C LYS A 139 -12.33 10.03 1.40
N PHE A 140 -12.70 10.57 2.58
CA PHE A 140 -13.10 11.97 2.81
C PHE A 140 -11.99 12.75 3.55
N GLY A 141 -12.24 14.01 3.87
CA GLY A 141 -11.37 14.82 4.72
C GLY A 141 -10.56 15.88 3.97
N HIS A 142 -10.24 15.69 2.70
CA HIS A 142 -9.75 16.78 1.86
C HIS A 142 -10.92 17.60 1.34
N GLU A 143 -10.82 18.93 1.51
CA GLU A 143 -11.86 19.84 0.99
C GLU A 143 -11.75 19.93 -0.54
N VAL A 144 -12.89 19.70 -1.20
CA VAL A 144 -13.05 19.84 -2.65
C VAL A 144 -14.20 20.80 -2.93
N ILE A 145 -13.90 21.91 -3.63
CA ILE A 145 -14.89 22.92 -4.04
C ILE A 145 -14.79 23.05 -5.57
N ASP A 146 -15.94 22.98 -6.25
CA ASP A 146 -16.04 23.05 -7.72
C ASP A 146 -15.06 22.14 -8.47
N GLY A 147 -14.92 20.90 -7.97
CA GLY A 147 -14.03 19.89 -8.57
C GLY A 147 -12.54 20.16 -8.37
N LYS A 148 -12.16 21.05 -7.46
CA LYS A 148 -10.76 21.38 -7.15
C LYS A 148 -10.47 21.18 -5.68
N GLY A 149 -9.34 20.54 -5.38
CA GLY A 149 -8.83 20.47 -4.00
C GLY A 149 -8.33 21.84 -3.53
N THR A 150 -8.77 22.27 -2.35
CA THR A 150 -8.38 23.57 -1.78
C THR A 150 -7.07 23.53 -1.00
N GLY A 151 -6.56 22.34 -0.72
CA GLY A 151 -5.42 22.11 0.17
C GLY A 151 -5.77 22.08 1.65
N ARG A 152 -7.03 22.36 2.02
CA ARG A 152 -7.51 22.29 3.40
C ARG A 152 -8.14 20.94 3.71
N GLN A 153 -8.34 20.65 5.00
CA GLN A 153 -9.11 19.52 5.50
C GLN A 153 -10.47 20.03 5.99
N ASP A 154 -11.51 19.21 5.79
CA ASP A 154 -12.83 19.43 6.34
C ASP A 154 -13.46 18.08 6.69
N SER A 155 -13.52 17.78 7.99
CA SER A 155 -14.14 16.57 8.53
C SER A 155 -15.32 16.89 9.46
N ARG A 156 -15.99 18.05 9.29
CA ARG A 156 -17.20 18.35 10.01
C ARG A 156 -18.31 17.35 9.67
N PRO A 157 -19.22 17.02 10.61
CA PRO A 157 -20.26 16.01 10.40
C PRO A 157 -21.07 16.19 9.12
N GLU A 158 -21.49 17.42 8.82
CA GLU A 158 -22.25 17.73 7.62
C GLU A 158 -21.43 17.49 6.33
N THR A 159 -20.13 17.77 6.36
CA THR A 159 -19.23 17.53 5.23
C THR A 159 -18.98 16.04 5.03
N ILE A 160 -18.75 15.27 6.10
CA ILE A 160 -18.60 13.81 6.04
C ILE A 160 -19.84 13.18 5.42
N ARG A 161 -21.04 13.56 5.89
CA ARG A 161 -22.31 13.05 5.36
C ARG A 161 -22.49 13.39 3.88
N ARG A 162 -22.24 14.62 3.49
CA ARG A 162 -22.30 15.07 2.10
C ARG A 162 -21.35 14.26 1.22
N TYR A 163 -20.10 14.10 1.63
CA TYR A 163 -19.11 13.33 0.87
C TYR A 163 -19.47 11.84 0.78
N CYS A 164 -20.06 11.26 1.82
CA CYS A 164 -20.57 9.89 1.77
C CYS A 164 -21.62 9.73 0.65
N GLU A 165 -22.64 10.58 0.62
CA GLU A 165 -23.69 10.56 -0.41
C GLU A 165 -23.15 10.79 -1.82
N GLU A 166 -22.20 11.69 -1.96
CA GLU A 166 -21.57 11.98 -3.23
C GLU A 166 -20.70 10.83 -3.73
N SER A 167 -19.93 10.17 -2.83
CA SER A 167 -19.12 9.00 -3.16
C SER A 167 -19.98 7.80 -3.52
N LEU A 168 -21.08 7.55 -2.80
CA LEU A 168 -22.05 6.51 -3.15
C LEU A 168 -22.56 6.66 -4.60
N ARG A 169 -22.90 7.92 -5.00
CA ARG A 169 -23.35 8.19 -6.38
C ARG A 169 -22.26 7.98 -7.41
N ARG A 170 -21.03 8.49 -7.18
CA ARG A 170 -19.92 8.34 -8.14
C ARG A 170 -19.45 6.90 -8.27
N LEU A 171 -19.42 6.16 -7.17
CA LEU A 171 -19.03 4.75 -7.13
C LEU A 171 -20.17 3.81 -7.53
N ARG A 172 -21.43 4.32 -7.69
CA ARG A 172 -22.62 3.55 -8.03
C ARG A 172 -22.90 2.43 -7.01
N LEU A 173 -22.71 2.74 -5.73
CA LEU A 173 -22.91 1.82 -4.61
C LEU A 173 -24.07 2.28 -3.73
N ASP A 174 -24.73 1.32 -3.08
CA ASP A 174 -25.79 1.60 -2.09
C ASP A 174 -25.20 1.76 -0.69
N SER A 175 -24.02 1.17 -0.45
CA SER A 175 -23.25 1.28 0.79
C SER A 175 -21.76 1.27 0.48
N LEU A 176 -20.96 2.11 1.14
CA LEU A 176 -19.51 2.11 1.00
C LEU A 176 -18.92 0.93 1.79
N PRO A 177 -18.19 0.00 1.14
CA PRO A 177 -17.52 -1.09 1.84
C PRO A 177 -16.56 -0.59 2.92
N MET A 178 -15.82 0.49 2.64
CA MET A 178 -14.96 1.16 3.62
C MET A 178 -14.80 2.64 3.27
N PHE A 179 -14.89 3.50 4.31
CA PHE A 179 -14.77 4.95 4.19
C PHE A 179 -13.65 5.44 5.11
N TYR A 180 -12.58 6.02 4.56
CA TYR A 180 -11.44 6.51 5.33
C TYR A 180 -11.50 8.01 5.56
N GLN A 181 -11.08 8.48 6.75
CA GLN A 181 -10.60 9.84 6.90
C GLN A 181 -9.20 9.95 6.29
N HIS A 182 -9.05 10.68 5.17
CA HIS A 182 -7.80 10.72 4.39
C HIS A 182 -6.68 11.49 5.10
N ARG A 183 -7.03 12.56 5.79
CA ARG A 183 -6.15 13.33 6.70
C ARG A 183 -6.99 13.83 7.86
N ALA A 184 -6.41 13.85 9.04
CA ALA A 184 -7.06 14.45 10.20
C ALA A 184 -7.31 15.95 9.96
N ASP A 185 -8.50 16.39 10.34
CA ASP A 185 -8.85 17.80 10.36
C ASP A 185 -8.49 18.36 11.74
N PRO A 186 -7.60 19.36 11.83
CA PRO A 186 -7.20 19.92 13.11
C PRO A 186 -8.35 20.60 13.87
N ASN A 187 -9.45 20.92 13.19
CA ASN A 187 -10.60 21.62 13.75
C ASN A 187 -11.75 20.67 14.17
N THR A 188 -11.64 19.37 13.85
CA THR A 188 -12.69 18.39 14.17
C THR A 188 -12.07 17.25 14.99
N PRO A 189 -12.47 17.06 16.26
CA PRO A 189 -11.97 15.98 17.10
C PRO A 189 -12.20 14.60 16.47
N ALA A 190 -11.26 13.68 16.68
CA ALA A 190 -11.36 12.32 16.14
C ALA A 190 -12.60 11.56 16.65
N GLU A 191 -13.03 11.85 17.87
CA GLU A 191 -14.22 11.29 18.51
C GLU A 191 -15.49 11.74 17.79
N GLU A 192 -15.56 13.00 17.34
CA GLU A 192 -16.69 13.55 16.59
C GLU A 192 -16.77 12.93 15.19
N VAL A 193 -15.62 12.79 14.51
CA VAL A 193 -15.52 12.06 13.24
C VAL A 193 -16.01 10.62 13.42
N ALA A 194 -15.51 9.91 14.43
CA ALA A 194 -15.89 8.53 14.73
C ALA A 194 -17.38 8.37 15.03
N SER A 195 -17.97 9.31 15.79
CA SER A 195 -19.42 9.35 16.06
C SER A 195 -20.24 9.53 14.78
N THR A 196 -19.83 10.44 13.91
CA THR A 196 -20.49 10.66 12.61
C THR A 196 -20.45 9.43 11.73
N ILE A 197 -19.32 8.73 11.69
CA ILE A 197 -19.19 7.48 10.95
C ILE A 197 -20.07 6.38 11.58
N ALA A 198 -20.11 6.28 12.90
CA ALA A 198 -20.98 5.31 13.59
C ALA A 198 -22.45 5.51 13.22
N ASP A 199 -22.91 6.74 13.04
CA ASP A 199 -24.27 7.03 12.58
C ASP A 199 -24.46 6.64 11.11
N LEU A 200 -23.52 6.93 10.22
CA LEU A 200 -23.57 6.47 8.83
C LEU A 200 -23.57 4.95 8.70
N MET A 201 -22.88 4.25 9.61
CA MET A 201 -22.90 2.77 9.68
C MET A 201 -24.29 2.27 10.15
N LYS A 202 -24.92 2.90 11.15
CA LYS A 202 -26.29 2.57 11.58
C LYS A 202 -27.31 2.82 10.47
N GLU A 203 -27.09 3.86 9.64
CA GLU A 203 -27.90 4.16 8.45
C GLU A 203 -27.67 3.18 7.30
N GLY A 204 -26.67 2.28 7.40
CA GLY A 204 -26.31 1.32 6.35
C GLY A 204 -25.55 1.92 5.17
N LYS A 205 -25.11 3.18 5.26
CA LYS A 205 -24.39 3.88 4.18
C LYS A 205 -22.90 3.55 4.14
N VAL A 206 -22.32 3.16 5.28
CA VAL A 206 -20.91 2.76 5.44
C VAL A 206 -20.88 1.44 6.19
N GLN A 207 -20.10 0.47 5.69
CA GLN A 207 -19.95 -0.85 6.33
C GLN A 207 -18.76 -0.87 7.29
N HIS A 208 -17.63 -0.33 6.86
CA HIS A 208 -16.38 -0.27 7.62
C HIS A 208 -15.74 1.11 7.49
N TRP A 209 -14.86 1.44 8.43
CA TRP A 209 -14.14 2.70 8.34
C TRP A 209 -12.69 2.60 8.81
N GLY A 210 -11.91 3.61 8.46
CA GLY A 210 -10.51 3.72 8.82
C GLY A 210 -10.01 5.15 8.82
N MET A 211 -8.74 5.33 9.17
CA MET A 211 -8.06 6.61 9.16
C MET A 211 -6.70 6.50 8.45
N CYS A 212 -6.25 7.61 7.85
CA CYS A 212 -4.95 7.66 7.18
C CYS A 212 -4.03 8.65 7.88
N GLU A 213 -2.74 8.28 8.02
CA GLU A 213 -1.67 9.16 8.51
C GLU A 213 -1.99 9.83 9.87
N VAL A 214 -2.47 9.04 10.82
CA VAL A 214 -2.76 9.47 12.20
C VAL A 214 -1.78 8.85 13.19
N ASN A 215 -1.57 9.51 14.32
CA ASN A 215 -0.75 9.00 15.41
C ASN A 215 -1.53 8.00 16.30
N ALA A 216 -0.80 7.28 17.18
CA ALA A 216 -1.38 6.27 18.06
C ALA A 216 -2.46 6.84 19.01
N GLU A 217 -2.31 8.05 19.53
CA GLU A 217 -3.29 8.69 20.41
C GLU A 217 -4.62 8.90 19.69
N THR A 218 -4.57 9.42 18.46
CA THR A 218 -5.76 9.62 17.62
C THR A 218 -6.44 8.28 17.29
N ILE A 219 -5.67 7.23 17.04
CA ILE A 219 -6.20 5.88 16.81
C ILE A 219 -7.00 5.40 18.03
N HIS A 220 -6.43 5.50 19.23
CA HIS A 220 -7.11 5.09 20.47
C HIS A 220 -8.40 5.87 20.70
N LYS A 221 -8.39 7.20 20.55
CA LYS A 221 -9.56 8.07 20.72
C LYS A 221 -10.69 7.69 19.76
N ALA A 222 -10.37 7.58 18.48
CA ALA A 222 -11.35 7.25 17.45
C ALA A 222 -11.92 5.82 17.63
N HIS A 223 -11.02 4.84 17.89
CA HIS A 223 -11.42 3.44 18.06
C HIS A 223 -12.33 3.20 19.26
N ALA A 224 -12.16 3.97 20.34
CA ALA A 224 -13.00 3.88 21.54
C ALA A 224 -14.45 4.27 21.26
N VAL A 225 -14.71 5.17 20.30
CA VAL A 225 -16.06 5.62 19.91
C VAL A 225 -16.66 4.71 18.85
N CYS A 226 -15.90 4.42 17.80
CA CYS A 226 -16.32 3.54 16.70
C CYS A 226 -15.13 2.66 16.30
N PRO A 227 -15.20 1.32 16.46
CA PRO A 227 -14.08 0.44 16.16
C PRO A 227 -13.56 0.62 14.74
N LEU A 228 -12.28 0.94 14.62
CA LEU A 228 -11.59 1.07 13.34
C LEU A 228 -11.33 -0.31 12.72
N THR A 229 -11.56 -0.42 11.42
CA THR A 229 -11.22 -1.61 10.63
C THR A 229 -9.76 -1.57 10.19
N ALA A 230 -9.27 -0.40 9.71
CA ALA A 230 -7.90 -0.28 9.24
C ALA A 230 -7.32 1.13 9.43
N ILE A 231 -5.99 1.16 9.57
CA ILE A 231 -5.17 2.38 9.40
C ILE A 231 -4.45 2.27 8.05
N GLN A 232 -4.43 3.38 7.30
CA GLN A 232 -3.71 3.46 6.03
C GLN A 232 -2.60 4.51 6.14
N SER A 233 -1.32 4.08 6.06
CA SER A 233 -0.16 4.99 6.13
C SER A 233 0.94 4.56 5.15
N GLU A 234 1.86 5.50 4.82
CA GLU A 234 3.01 5.18 4.00
C GLU A 234 3.91 4.18 4.74
N TYR A 235 4.14 3.02 4.13
CA TYR A 235 5.01 2.01 4.72
C TYR A 235 5.67 1.17 3.63
N HIS A 236 6.99 1.17 3.64
CA HIS A 236 7.84 0.40 2.72
C HIS A 236 9.28 0.37 3.26
N LEU A 237 10.16 -0.40 2.66
CA LEU A 237 11.56 -0.59 3.10
C LEU A 237 12.34 0.70 3.37
N MET A 238 12.01 1.79 2.65
CA MET A 238 12.67 3.10 2.80
C MET A 238 11.90 4.08 3.71
N HIS A 239 10.74 3.71 4.23
CA HIS A 239 9.92 4.53 5.13
C HIS A 239 9.26 3.64 6.18
N ARG A 240 9.90 3.53 7.35
CA ARG A 240 9.55 2.59 8.42
C ARG A 240 9.06 3.29 9.70
N LEU A 241 8.74 4.57 9.62
CA LEU A 241 8.35 5.39 10.79
C LEU A 241 7.22 4.75 11.61
N VAL A 242 6.29 4.06 10.97
CA VAL A 242 5.16 3.39 11.64
C VAL A 242 5.59 2.27 12.59
N GLU A 243 6.81 1.74 12.46
CA GLU A 243 7.40 0.75 13.38
C GLU A 243 7.88 1.40 14.69
N GLU A 244 8.17 2.72 14.69
CA GLU A 244 8.82 3.45 15.79
C GLU A 244 7.87 4.41 16.50
N ASN A 245 6.80 4.88 15.82
CA ASN A 245 5.91 5.94 16.34
C ASN A 245 4.67 5.43 17.06
N GLY A 246 4.59 4.12 17.35
CA GLY A 246 3.50 3.47 18.07
C GLY A 246 2.27 3.13 17.23
N VAL A 247 2.23 3.47 15.93
CA VAL A 247 1.06 3.21 15.07
C VAL A 247 0.83 1.71 14.86
N LEU A 248 1.88 0.94 14.52
CA LEU A 248 1.74 -0.52 14.37
C LEU A 248 1.45 -1.21 15.70
N ASP A 249 1.96 -0.69 16.82
CA ASP A 249 1.66 -1.23 18.13
C ASP A 249 0.20 -1.01 18.50
N ALA A 250 -0.36 0.17 18.28
CA ALA A 250 -1.79 0.46 18.47
C ALA A 250 -2.66 -0.44 17.56
N CYS A 251 -2.28 -0.64 16.30
CA CYS A 251 -2.99 -1.56 15.40
C CYS A 251 -3.00 -2.99 15.95
N ARG A 252 -1.86 -3.49 16.43
CA ARG A 252 -1.74 -4.84 17.01
C ARG A 252 -2.57 -4.98 18.28
N GLU A 253 -2.49 -4.02 19.19
CA GLU A 253 -3.21 -4.00 20.47
C GLU A 253 -4.73 -4.02 20.26
N LEU A 254 -5.21 -3.12 19.40
CA LEU A 254 -6.64 -2.94 19.16
C LEU A 254 -7.22 -3.93 18.13
N GLY A 255 -6.36 -4.72 17.45
CA GLY A 255 -6.75 -5.64 16.40
C GLY A 255 -7.25 -4.93 15.14
N ILE A 256 -6.61 -3.82 14.77
CA ILE A 256 -6.90 -3.02 13.59
C ILE A 256 -6.00 -3.50 12.44
N GLY A 257 -6.52 -3.60 11.22
CA GLY A 257 -5.74 -3.88 10.03
C GLY A 257 -4.85 -2.71 9.63
N PHE A 258 -3.80 -2.98 8.87
CA PHE A 258 -2.91 -1.94 8.37
C PHE A 258 -2.76 -2.02 6.84
N VAL A 259 -2.95 -0.89 6.16
CA VAL A 259 -2.93 -0.81 4.70
C VAL A 259 -1.77 0.08 4.25
N PRO A 260 -0.59 -0.49 3.92
CA PRO A 260 0.52 0.26 3.34
C PRO A 260 0.15 0.87 2.00
N TYR A 261 0.11 2.20 1.91
CA TYR A 261 0.09 2.84 0.60
C TYR A 261 1.51 3.17 0.12
N SER A 262 1.68 3.36 -1.18
CA SER A 262 2.99 3.52 -1.82
C SER A 262 4.01 2.43 -1.44
N PRO A 263 3.63 1.14 -1.39
CA PRO A 263 4.47 0.06 -0.85
C PRO A 263 5.79 -0.13 -1.63
N LEU A 264 5.86 0.40 -2.86
CA LEU A 264 7.04 0.40 -3.71
C LEU A 264 7.75 1.77 -3.76
N ASN A 265 7.57 2.63 -2.75
CA ASN A 265 8.08 4.00 -2.75
C ASN A 265 7.78 4.71 -4.08
N ARG A 266 6.50 4.71 -4.48
CA ARG A 266 6.00 5.33 -5.73
C ARG A 266 6.72 4.84 -6.99
N GLY A 267 7.16 3.59 -6.99
CA GLY A 267 7.85 2.90 -8.10
C GLY A 267 9.38 2.87 -8.00
N PHE A 268 10.00 3.58 -7.04
CA PHE A 268 11.46 3.59 -6.89
C PHE A 268 12.04 2.20 -6.58
N LEU A 269 11.39 1.44 -5.69
CA LEU A 269 11.82 0.10 -5.31
C LEU A 269 11.66 -0.94 -6.43
N GLY A 270 10.93 -0.62 -7.49
CA GLY A 270 10.84 -1.44 -8.72
C GLY A 270 12.08 -1.37 -9.61
N GLY A 271 13.00 -0.41 -9.36
CA GLY A 271 14.29 -0.33 -10.03
C GLY A 271 14.31 0.34 -11.42
N CYS A 272 13.16 0.84 -11.89
CA CYS A 272 13.07 1.55 -13.19
C CYS A 272 13.25 3.08 -13.07
N ILE A 273 13.34 3.60 -11.84
CA ILE A 273 13.52 5.03 -11.54
C ILE A 273 14.94 5.26 -11.05
N ASN A 274 15.62 6.24 -11.64
CA ASN A 274 16.99 6.64 -11.28
C ASN A 274 17.17 8.17 -11.39
N GLU A 275 18.36 8.66 -11.15
CA GLU A 275 18.72 10.08 -11.16
C GLU A 275 18.49 10.80 -12.49
N TYR A 276 18.29 10.09 -13.58
CA TYR A 276 18.01 10.64 -14.92
C TYR A 276 16.51 10.65 -15.23
N THR A 277 15.67 10.09 -14.36
CA THR A 277 14.22 10.05 -14.57
C THR A 277 13.62 11.45 -14.49
N VAL A 278 12.91 11.84 -15.53
CA VAL A 278 12.19 13.12 -15.60
C VAL A 278 10.72 12.87 -15.28
N PHE A 279 10.18 13.62 -14.34
CA PHE A 279 8.76 13.61 -13.97
C PHE A 279 8.06 14.82 -14.59
N ASP A 280 6.79 14.64 -14.99
CA ASP A 280 5.98 15.74 -15.52
C ASP A 280 5.77 16.83 -14.44
N PRO A 281 6.22 18.08 -14.68
CA PRO A 281 6.13 19.15 -13.70
C PRO A 281 4.69 19.54 -13.34
N ASN A 282 3.72 19.25 -14.20
CA ASN A 282 2.33 19.68 -14.00
C ASN A 282 1.47 18.63 -13.30
N ASN A 283 1.89 17.35 -13.32
CA ASN A 283 1.01 16.26 -12.88
C ASN A 283 1.71 15.13 -12.10
N ASP A 284 3.01 15.23 -11.86
CA ASP A 284 3.70 14.17 -11.10
C ASP A 284 4.30 14.72 -9.81
N ASN A 285 3.67 14.40 -8.67
CA ASN A 285 4.10 14.89 -7.38
C ASN A 285 5.45 14.33 -6.90
N ARG A 286 6.05 13.36 -7.61
CA ARG A 286 7.38 12.84 -7.27
C ARG A 286 8.46 13.91 -7.43
N GLN A 287 8.33 14.80 -8.41
CA GLN A 287 9.27 15.88 -8.65
C GLN A 287 9.50 16.82 -7.45
N THR A 288 8.47 16.99 -6.60
CA THR A 288 8.54 17.88 -5.43
C THR A 288 9.04 17.17 -4.16
N LEU A 289 9.15 15.85 -4.18
CA LEU A 289 9.56 15.08 -3.02
C LEU A 289 11.09 15.00 -2.92
N PRO A 290 11.71 15.33 -1.76
CA PRO A 290 13.17 15.33 -1.61
C PRO A 290 13.84 14.01 -2.00
N ARG A 291 13.19 12.88 -1.74
CA ARG A 291 13.72 11.53 -2.06
C ARG A 291 13.77 11.21 -3.55
N PHE A 292 13.12 12.02 -4.40
CA PHE A 292 13.16 11.92 -5.86
C PHE A 292 14.02 13.01 -6.52
N GLN A 293 14.78 13.78 -5.76
CA GLN A 293 15.82 14.62 -6.32
C GLN A 293 17.00 13.75 -6.79
N ALA A 294 17.67 14.14 -7.87
CA ALA A 294 18.70 13.34 -8.55
C ALA A 294 19.78 12.79 -7.59
N GLU A 295 20.29 13.64 -6.68
CA GLU A 295 21.29 13.23 -5.69
C GLU A 295 20.75 12.16 -4.72
N ALA A 296 19.51 12.35 -4.23
CA ALA A 296 18.87 11.39 -3.34
C ALA A 296 18.59 10.05 -4.06
N MET A 297 18.11 10.09 -5.30
CA MET A 297 17.87 8.88 -6.10
C MET A 297 19.18 8.12 -6.34
N ARG A 298 20.27 8.82 -6.69
CA ARG A 298 21.60 8.22 -6.86
C ARG A 298 22.06 7.53 -5.57
N ALA A 299 21.96 8.21 -4.44
CA ALA A 299 22.33 7.66 -3.14
C ALA A 299 21.49 6.42 -2.76
N ASN A 300 20.20 6.45 -3.05
CA ASN A 300 19.23 5.41 -2.69
C ASN A 300 19.22 4.22 -3.66
N THR A 301 19.80 4.33 -4.85
CA THR A 301 19.92 3.23 -5.82
C THR A 301 20.61 2.01 -5.22
N ARG A 302 21.48 2.18 -4.21
CA ARG A 302 22.11 1.08 -3.47
C ARG A 302 21.09 0.11 -2.86
N ILE A 303 19.96 0.63 -2.34
CA ILE A 303 18.89 -0.19 -1.75
C ILE A 303 18.27 -1.06 -2.85
N VAL A 304 17.97 -0.47 -4.00
CA VAL A 304 17.43 -1.21 -5.15
C VAL A 304 18.40 -2.31 -5.61
N ASN A 305 19.70 -2.01 -5.68
CA ASN A 305 20.71 -2.98 -6.07
C ASN A 305 20.76 -4.18 -5.08
N VAL A 306 20.63 -3.93 -3.78
CA VAL A 306 20.54 -5.00 -2.76
C VAL A 306 19.29 -5.85 -2.98
N LEU A 307 18.12 -5.23 -3.19
CA LEU A 307 16.88 -5.97 -3.46
C LEU A 307 16.97 -6.82 -4.73
N GLN A 308 17.57 -6.29 -5.79
CA GLN A 308 17.79 -7.02 -7.05
C GLN A 308 18.78 -8.19 -6.85
N ALA A 309 19.88 -7.98 -6.10
CA ALA A 309 20.82 -9.04 -5.81
C ALA A 309 20.18 -10.17 -4.99
N PHE A 310 19.42 -9.83 -3.96
CA PHE A 310 18.66 -10.78 -3.14
C PHE A 310 17.61 -11.53 -3.98
N GLY A 311 16.86 -10.81 -4.82
CA GLY A 311 15.83 -11.38 -5.67
C GLY A 311 16.39 -12.36 -6.70
N ARG A 312 17.51 -12.03 -7.37
CA ARG A 312 18.14 -12.90 -8.37
C ARG A 312 18.44 -14.31 -7.84
N THR A 313 18.86 -14.43 -6.59
CA THR A 313 19.16 -15.75 -5.99
C THR A 313 17.90 -16.56 -5.69
N ARG A 314 16.71 -15.98 -5.84
CA ARG A 314 15.38 -16.56 -5.49
C ARG A 314 14.38 -16.52 -6.64
N GLY A 315 14.81 -16.10 -7.83
CA GLY A 315 13.92 -15.93 -8.98
C GLY A 315 12.87 -14.80 -8.79
N MET A 316 13.17 -13.81 -7.93
CA MET A 316 12.28 -12.69 -7.62
C MET A 316 12.79 -11.37 -8.19
N THR A 317 11.87 -10.47 -8.54
CA THR A 317 12.22 -9.07 -8.85
C THR A 317 12.35 -8.23 -7.57
N SER A 318 12.96 -7.04 -7.67
CA SER A 318 13.01 -6.09 -6.55
C SER A 318 11.62 -5.67 -6.04
N THR A 319 10.65 -5.55 -6.94
CA THR A 319 9.24 -5.33 -6.63
C THR A 319 8.68 -6.43 -5.73
N GLN A 320 8.88 -7.69 -6.12
CA GLN A 320 8.40 -8.86 -5.37
C GLN A 320 9.07 -8.97 -4.00
N VAL A 321 10.38 -8.68 -3.92
CA VAL A 321 11.09 -8.64 -2.62
C VAL A 321 10.49 -7.56 -1.72
N ALA A 322 10.25 -6.36 -2.23
CA ALA A 322 9.71 -5.25 -1.44
C ALA A 322 8.28 -5.50 -0.95
N LEU A 323 7.41 -6.04 -1.80
CA LEU A 323 6.04 -6.41 -1.42
C LEU A 323 6.02 -7.62 -0.48
N GLY A 324 6.85 -8.63 -0.74
CA GLY A 324 6.99 -9.81 0.10
C GLY A 324 7.43 -9.47 1.52
N TRP A 325 8.35 -8.52 1.66
CA TRP A 325 8.76 -7.99 2.97
C TRP A 325 7.57 -7.42 3.77
N LEU A 326 6.72 -6.61 3.16
CA LEU A 326 5.51 -6.08 3.82
C LEU A 326 4.53 -7.19 4.22
N LEU A 327 4.29 -8.14 3.31
CA LEU A 327 3.37 -9.24 3.55
C LEU A 327 3.80 -10.17 4.69
N GLN A 328 5.10 -10.25 4.98
CA GLN A 328 5.64 -11.05 6.07
C GLN A 328 5.60 -10.36 7.43
N LYS A 329 5.46 -9.04 7.49
CA LYS A 329 5.43 -8.28 8.75
C LYS A 329 4.29 -8.72 9.66
N ALA A 330 3.08 -8.89 9.12
CA ALA A 330 1.95 -9.41 9.88
C ALA A 330 0.79 -9.87 8.95
N PRO A 331 -0.06 -10.80 9.38
CA PRO A 331 -1.19 -11.30 8.58
C PRO A 331 -2.31 -10.25 8.40
N TRP A 332 -2.31 -9.18 9.18
CA TRP A 332 -3.26 -8.07 9.11
C TRP A 332 -2.74 -6.86 8.31
N ILE A 333 -1.63 -7.01 7.58
CA ILE A 333 -1.06 -5.97 6.69
C ILE A 333 -1.44 -6.30 5.24
N VAL A 334 -2.10 -5.37 4.56
CA VAL A 334 -2.56 -5.51 3.17
C VAL A 334 -2.04 -4.36 2.32
N PRO A 335 -0.93 -4.51 1.60
CA PRO A 335 -0.40 -3.48 0.72
C PRO A 335 -1.32 -3.23 -0.49
N ILE A 336 -1.36 -1.96 -0.95
CA ILE A 336 -2.16 -1.51 -2.10
C ILE A 336 -1.27 -0.91 -3.21
N PRO A 337 -0.40 -1.70 -3.86
CA PRO A 337 0.37 -1.20 -4.98
C PRO A 337 -0.55 -0.76 -6.12
N GLY A 338 -0.31 0.44 -6.66
CA GLY A 338 -1.02 0.96 -7.83
C GLY A 338 -0.18 0.84 -9.08
N THR A 339 -0.82 0.54 -10.22
CA THR A 339 -0.17 0.51 -11.52
C THR A 339 -1.13 0.91 -12.64
N THR A 340 -0.57 1.28 -13.80
CA THR A 340 -1.30 1.54 -15.04
C THR A 340 -0.92 0.54 -16.15
N LYS A 341 -0.13 -0.51 -15.81
CA LYS A 341 0.40 -1.49 -16.76
C LYS A 341 0.08 -2.92 -16.30
N LEU A 342 -0.42 -3.75 -17.21
CA LEU A 342 -0.75 -5.15 -16.94
C LEU A 342 0.48 -5.94 -16.44
N ALA A 343 1.64 -5.77 -17.08
CA ALA A 343 2.87 -6.46 -16.66
C ALA A 343 3.27 -6.14 -15.21
N HIS A 344 3.04 -4.89 -14.73
CA HIS A 344 3.30 -4.55 -13.34
C HIS A 344 2.23 -5.12 -12.39
N LEU A 345 0.98 -5.25 -12.82
CA LEU A 345 -0.05 -5.96 -12.06
C LEU A 345 0.37 -7.41 -11.85
N GLU A 346 0.73 -8.10 -12.92
CA GLU A 346 1.18 -9.49 -12.88
C GLU A 346 2.42 -9.67 -11.99
N GLU A 347 3.41 -8.79 -12.13
CA GLU A 347 4.61 -8.79 -11.29
C GLU A 347 4.27 -8.64 -9.80
N ASN A 348 3.35 -7.71 -9.46
CA ASN A 348 2.90 -7.51 -8.09
C ASN A 348 2.20 -8.76 -7.53
N LEU A 349 1.31 -9.38 -8.31
CA LEU A 349 0.53 -10.55 -7.88
C LEU A 349 1.40 -11.80 -7.69
N ARG A 350 2.42 -12.01 -8.54
CA ARG A 350 3.39 -13.11 -8.39
C ARG A 350 4.19 -13.05 -7.08
N THR A 351 4.15 -11.93 -6.35
CA THR A 351 4.71 -11.86 -4.99
C THR A 351 4.09 -12.90 -4.07
N LEU A 352 2.79 -13.18 -4.21
CA LEU A 352 2.07 -14.14 -3.35
C LEU A 352 2.53 -15.57 -3.58
N GLU A 353 2.94 -15.92 -4.79
CA GLU A 353 3.53 -17.22 -5.12
C GLU A 353 4.85 -17.42 -4.36
N SER A 354 5.67 -16.36 -4.27
CA SER A 354 6.97 -16.39 -3.61
C SER A 354 6.88 -16.39 -2.09
N VAL A 355 5.86 -15.73 -1.50
CA VAL A 355 5.64 -15.66 -0.04
C VAL A 355 5.13 -16.98 0.53
N SER A 356 4.49 -17.81 -0.29
CA SER A 356 4.03 -19.15 0.11
C SER A 356 5.19 -20.11 0.41
N TYR A 357 6.40 -19.84 -0.06
CA TYR A 357 7.59 -20.61 0.28
C TYR A 357 8.11 -20.19 1.67
N THR A 358 7.93 -21.05 2.66
CA THR A 358 8.30 -20.92 4.09
C THR A 358 9.77 -20.56 4.34
N HIS A 359 10.62 -20.53 3.34
CA HIS A 359 12.06 -20.24 3.45
C HIS A 359 12.43 -18.77 3.65
N LEU A 360 11.49 -17.82 3.45
CA LEU A 360 11.76 -16.41 3.73
C LEU A 360 11.73 -16.08 5.24
N ARG A 361 11.15 -16.92 6.08
CA ARG A 361 11.15 -16.75 7.55
C ARG A 361 12.53 -16.91 8.21
N ALA A 362 13.49 -17.55 7.54
CA ALA A 362 14.78 -17.88 8.14
C ALA A 362 15.86 -16.76 8.02
N HIS A 363 15.56 -15.63 7.39
CA HIS A 363 16.54 -14.56 7.13
C HIS A 363 16.02 -13.17 7.47
N GLU A 364 15.50 -12.99 8.72
CA GLU A 364 15.25 -11.65 9.27
C GLU A 364 16.52 -10.76 9.28
N THR A 365 17.69 -11.38 9.27
CA THR A 365 18.99 -10.68 9.36
C THR A 365 19.46 -9.96 8.08
N VAL A 366 18.87 -10.20 6.91
CA VAL A 366 19.30 -9.55 5.65
C VAL A 366 18.44 -8.32 5.31
N LEU A 367 17.27 -8.16 5.92
CA LEU A 367 16.31 -7.07 5.66
C LEU A 367 16.24 -6.05 6.80
N ASP A 368 17.06 -6.19 7.83
CA ASP A 368 17.28 -5.18 8.88
C ASP A 368 18.40 -4.18 8.51
N LEU A 369 18.64 -3.99 7.21
CA LEU A 369 19.59 -3.02 6.65
C LEU A 369 19.01 -1.62 6.60
#